data_1444af149da602c32ee63233b4244f00
#
_entry.id   1444af149da602c32ee63233b4244f00
#
_cell.length_a   1.000
_cell.length_b   1.000
_cell.length_c   1.000
_cell.angle_alpha   90.00
_cell.angle_beta   90.00
_cell.angle_gamma   90.00
#
_symmetry.space_group_name_H-M   'P 1'
#
loop_
_entity.id
_entity.type
_entity.pdbx_description
1 polymer ?
#
loop_
_entity_poly.entity_id
_entity_poly.type
_entity_poly.pdbx_seq_one_letter_code
_entity_poly.pdbx_strand_id
1 'polypeptide(L)'
;KKDEKIAKMLPSSVTKDGKLTVGMDTSYAPAEFLAADGKTPVGFDVDIAKALAKTFGLEADPQTSNFDSIIPSIGSKYDIGVSSFTITPERMKAVDFVSMFKAGSTWVVKKGNPGKIDTSDLCGLKIAVQTGTTQEEEVNKGAEQCKADNKLDIQILSNKLQTDVTTNVVTGKADVFYADSPVAGYAISQTDDQLEALGEDVGVTKEAVAIKKGDSDTAKA
;
A
#
# COMPACT_ATOMS: atom_id res chain seq x y z
N LYS A 1 14.83 21.40 -6.53
CA LYS A 1 16.21 21.89 -6.48
C LYS A 1 16.94 21.08 -5.41
N LYS A 2 18.21 20.67 -5.65
CA LYS A 2 19.03 19.98 -4.66
C LYS A 2 19.22 20.87 -3.43
N ASP A 3 19.11 20.27 -2.26
CA ASP A 3 19.51 20.88 -0.98
C ASP A 3 20.86 20.30 -0.55
N GLU A 4 21.91 21.14 -0.61
CA GLU A 4 23.29 20.69 -0.33
C GLU A 4 23.49 20.24 1.13
N LYS A 5 22.74 20.80 2.06
CA LYS A 5 22.81 20.41 3.48
C LYS A 5 22.22 19.03 3.70
N ILE A 6 21.04 18.80 3.14
CA ILE A 6 20.35 17.51 3.22
C ILE A 6 21.12 16.43 2.46
N ALA A 7 21.55 16.72 1.23
CA ALA A 7 22.29 15.78 0.39
C ALA A 7 23.56 15.26 1.06
N LYS A 8 24.25 16.11 1.85
CA LYS A 8 25.45 15.72 2.61
C LYS A 8 25.18 14.78 3.78
N MET A 9 23.92 14.63 4.19
CA MET A 9 23.55 13.72 5.29
C MET A 9 23.45 12.27 4.82
N LEU A 10 23.23 12.06 3.50
CA LEU A 10 23.05 10.72 2.95
C LEU A 10 24.35 9.89 2.98
N PRO A 11 24.25 8.59 3.35
CA PRO A 11 25.39 7.68 3.29
C PRO A 11 25.80 7.38 1.85
N SER A 12 27.07 7.03 1.65
CA SER A 12 27.60 6.67 0.32
C SER A 12 26.90 5.46 -0.30
N SER A 13 26.36 4.56 0.52
CA SER A 13 25.56 3.42 0.04
C SER A 13 24.33 3.84 -0.78
N VAL A 14 23.76 5.01 -0.50
CA VAL A 14 22.62 5.57 -1.21
C VAL A 14 23.04 6.46 -2.39
N THR A 15 24.18 7.16 -2.26
CA THR A 15 24.58 8.19 -3.25
C THR A 15 25.53 7.68 -4.34
N LYS A 16 26.12 6.49 -4.19
CA LYS A 16 27.26 5.99 -4.98
C LYS A 16 27.02 5.91 -6.48
N ASP A 17 25.80 5.65 -6.92
CA ASP A 17 25.43 5.50 -8.34
C ASP A 17 24.68 6.70 -8.92
N GLY A 18 24.44 7.75 -8.12
CA GLY A 18 23.72 8.94 -8.53
C GLY A 18 22.20 8.76 -8.64
N LYS A 19 21.67 7.62 -8.23
CA LYS A 19 20.24 7.30 -8.27
C LYS A 19 19.69 7.06 -6.89
N LEU A 20 18.40 7.35 -6.71
CA LEU A 20 17.59 6.91 -5.59
C LEU A 20 16.68 5.80 -6.11
N THR A 21 17.05 4.54 -5.84
CA THR A 21 16.23 3.38 -6.18
C THR A 21 15.09 3.24 -5.19
N VAL A 22 13.85 3.23 -5.69
CA VAL A 22 12.63 3.24 -4.88
C VAL A 22 11.78 2.03 -5.21
N GLY A 23 11.59 1.13 -4.23
CA GLY A 23 10.65 0.02 -4.36
C GLY A 23 9.21 0.50 -4.15
N MET A 24 8.32 0.12 -5.07
CA MET A 24 6.90 0.45 -5.01
C MET A 24 6.06 -0.59 -5.74
N ASP A 25 4.78 -0.72 -5.40
CA ASP A 25 3.83 -1.58 -6.11
C ASP A 25 2.93 -0.73 -7.00
N THR A 26 3.19 -0.74 -8.30
CA THR A 26 2.46 0.08 -9.29
C THR A 26 1.08 -0.44 -9.67
N SER A 27 0.48 -1.31 -8.87
CA SER A 27 -0.93 -1.70 -8.96
C SER A 27 -1.84 -0.93 -7.99
N TYR A 28 -1.33 0.09 -7.28
CA TYR A 28 -1.99 0.73 -6.13
C TYR A 28 -2.41 2.17 -6.43
N ALA A 29 -3.21 2.36 -7.49
CA ALA A 29 -3.71 3.69 -7.87
C ALA A 29 -4.62 4.29 -6.78
N PRO A 30 -4.53 5.61 -6.50
CA PRO A 30 -3.77 6.65 -7.19
C PRO A 30 -2.39 6.93 -6.56
N ALA A 31 -1.95 6.10 -5.60
CA ALA A 31 -0.67 6.26 -4.93
C ALA A 31 0.52 5.99 -5.87
N GLU A 32 0.54 4.80 -6.45
CA GLU A 32 1.49 4.39 -7.47
C GLU A 32 0.82 3.47 -8.50
N PHE A 33 0.93 3.83 -9.76
CA PHE A 33 0.38 3.06 -10.86
C PHE A 33 1.11 3.39 -12.18
N LEU A 34 0.83 2.64 -13.23
CA LEU A 34 1.42 2.90 -14.53
C LEU A 34 0.57 3.88 -15.32
N ALA A 35 1.22 4.84 -15.98
CA ALA A 35 0.57 5.74 -16.91
C ALA A 35 -0.02 4.99 -18.11
N ALA A 36 -0.69 5.70 -19.01
CA ALA A 36 -1.32 5.12 -20.21
C ALA A 36 -0.35 4.37 -21.14
N ASP A 37 0.95 4.65 -21.04
CA ASP A 37 2.00 3.93 -21.79
C ASP A 37 2.29 2.52 -21.22
N GLY A 38 1.69 2.16 -20.09
CA GLY A 38 1.87 0.88 -19.42
C GLY A 38 3.27 0.65 -18.83
N LYS A 39 4.10 1.69 -18.72
CA LYS A 39 5.50 1.61 -18.30
C LYS A 39 5.91 2.65 -17.28
N THR A 40 5.47 3.89 -17.44
CA THR A 40 5.91 5.01 -16.60
C THR A 40 5.14 5.03 -15.28
N PRO A 41 5.82 4.89 -14.12
CA PRO A 41 5.18 5.04 -12.82
C PRO A 41 4.71 6.48 -12.59
N VAL A 42 3.48 6.62 -12.12
CA VAL A 42 2.84 7.89 -11.74
C VAL A 42 2.03 7.70 -10.46
N GLY A 43 1.62 8.79 -9.84
CA GLY A 43 0.85 8.80 -8.61
C GLY A 43 1.53 9.60 -7.50
N PHE A 44 0.84 9.82 -6.39
CA PHE A 44 1.36 10.69 -5.34
C PHE A 44 2.58 10.10 -4.61
N ASP A 45 2.69 8.78 -4.45
CA ASP A 45 3.88 8.15 -3.89
C ASP A 45 5.09 8.26 -4.85
N VAL A 46 4.84 8.18 -6.16
CA VAL A 46 5.87 8.42 -7.18
C VAL A 46 6.35 9.88 -7.14
N ASP A 47 5.43 10.83 -6.97
CA ASP A 47 5.77 12.25 -6.86
C ASP A 47 6.58 12.56 -5.60
N ILE A 48 6.26 11.92 -4.47
CA ILE A 48 7.04 11.99 -3.24
C ILE A 48 8.46 11.45 -3.49
N ALA A 49 8.59 10.27 -4.10
CA ALA A 49 9.88 9.67 -4.42
C ALA A 49 10.74 10.57 -5.33
N LYS A 50 10.13 11.17 -6.36
CA LYS A 50 10.79 12.15 -7.25
C LYS A 50 11.21 13.42 -6.51
N ALA A 51 10.38 13.91 -5.58
CA ALA A 51 10.69 15.08 -4.78
C ALA A 51 11.87 14.82 -3.83
N LEU A 52 11.91 13.66 -3.18
CA LEU A 52 13.04 13.23 -2.35
C LEU A 52 14.33 13.13 -3.16
N ALA A 53 14.31 12.41 -4.29
CA ALA A 53 15.46 12.28 -5.17
C ALA A 53 16.01 13.65 -5.62
N LYS A 54 15.11 14.56 -6.03
CA LYS A 54 15.48 15.93 -6.42
C LYS A 54 16.11 16.73 -5.29
N THR A 55 15.59 16.58 -4.07
CA THR A 55 16.15 17.22 -2.87
C THR A 55 17.53 16.68 -2.54
N PHE A 56 17.74 15.40 -2.70
CA PHE A 56 19.01 14.73 -2.50
C PHE A 56 20.03 15.00 -3.63
N GLY A 57 19.58 15.51 -4.77
CA GLY A 57 20.41 15.67 -5.96
C GLY A 57 20.72 14.37 -6.68
N LEU A 58 19.82 13.40 -6.56
CA LEU A 58 19.86 12.11 -7.21
C LEU A 58 18.80 12.01 -8.31
N GLU A 59 18.98 11.08 -9.25
CA GLU A 59 17.95 10.69 -10.20
C GLU A 59 16.97 9.73 -9.51
N ALA A 60 15.66 9.96 -9.64
CA ALA A 60 14.65 9.03 -9.14
C ALA A 60 14.58 7.79 -10.03
N ASP A 61 14.70 6.60 -9.43
CA ASP A 61 14.61 5.32 -10.11
C ASP A 61 13.51 4.45 -9.44
N PRO A 62 12.22 4.74 -9.72
CA PRO A 62 11.11 3.95 -9.21
C PRO A 62 11.08 2.57 -9.89
N GLN A 63 11.10 1.51 -9.08
CA GLN A 63 11.07 0.12 -9.53
C GLN A 63 9.85 -0.58 -8.97
N THR A 64 9.04 -1.17 -9.87
CA THR A 64 7.85 -1.92 -9.46
C THR A 64 8.20 -3.29 -8.89
N SER A 65 7.48 -3.68 -7.87
CA SER A 65 7.58 -4.98 -7.20
C SER A 65 6.24 -5.34 -6.59
N ASN A 66 6.00 -6.61 -6.28
CA ASN A 66 4.88 -6.98 -5.45
C ASN A 66 5.03 -6.36 -4.06
N PHE A 67 3.95 -5.89 -3.47
CA PHE A 67 3.95 -5.16 -2.21
C PHE A 67 4.67 -5.92 -1.07
N ASP A 68 4.39 -7.22 -0.92
CA ASP A 68 5.00 -8.08 0.11
C ASP A 68 6.50 -8.34 -0.10
N SER A 69 7.05 -8.00 -1.26
CA SER A 69 8.48 -8.19 -1.59
C SER A 69 9.32 -6.92 -1.37
N ILE A 70 8.72 -5.76 -1.13
CA ILE A 70 9.44 -4.48 -1.06
C ILE A 70 10.26 -4.39 0.23
N ILE A 71 9.63 -4.50 1.40
CA ILE A 71 10.33 -4.37 2.70
C ILE A 71 11.52 -5.33 2.81
N PRO A 72 11.41 -6.63 2.45
CA PRO A 72 12.57 -7.53 2.49
C PRO A 72 13.74 -7.13 1.58
N SER A 73 13.49 -6.28 0.58
CA SER A 73 14.50 -5.87 -0.41
C SER A 73 15.11 -4.48 -0.15
N ILE A 74 14.66 -3.77 0.89
CA ILE A 74 15.19 -2.46 1.25
C ILE A 74 16.61 -2.60 1.83
N GLY A 75 17.51 -1.77 1.31
CA GLY A 75 18.93 -1.81 1.66
C GLY A 75 19.76 -2.79 0.85
N SER A 76 19.15 -3.69 0.06
CA SER A 76 19.83 -4.58 -0.88
C SER A 76 19.50 -4.24 -2.33
N LYS A 77 18.23 -4.27 -2.71
CA LYS A 77 17.76 -3.96 -4.06
C LYS A 77 17.26 -2.52 -4.20
N TYR A 78 16.66 -1.96 -3.14
CA TYR A 78 16.14 -0.60 -3.11
C TYR A 78 16.82 0.20 -2.00
N ASP A 79 17.07 1.49 -2.26
CA ASP A 79 17.55 2.42 -1.23
C ASP A 79 16.45 2.72 -0.22
N ILE A 80 15.23 2.95 -0.72
CA ILE A 80 14.04 3.20 0.09
C ILE A 80 12.82 2.49 -0.52
N GLY A 81 11.75 2.38 0.26
CA GLY A 81 10.44 1.96 -0.20
C GLY A 81 9.42 3.08 -0.04
N VAL A 82 8.68 3.38 -1.10
CA VAL A 82 7.56 4.33 -1.08
C VAL A 82 6.38 3.64 -1.75
N SER A 83 5.48 3.09 -0.95
CA SER A 83 4.35 2.28 -1.41
C SER A 83 3.21 2.29 -0.38
N SER A 84 2.87 3.47 0.14
CA SER A 84 1.82 3.65 1.14
C SER A 84 1.92 2.65 2.30
N PHE A 85 3.12 2.52 2.90
CA PHE A 85 3.32 1.60 4.01
C PHE A 85 2.72 2.13 5.30
N THR A 86 1.77 1.41 5.87
CA THR A 86 1.36 1.60 7.26
C THR A 86 2.51 1.22 8.20
N ILE A 87 2.82 2.10 9.16
CA ILE A 87 3.78 1.81 10.22
C ILE A 87 3.18 0.78 11.17
N THR A 88 3.83 -0.38 11.29
CA THR A 88 3.45 -1.42 12.25
C THR A 88 4.65 -1.89 13.07
N PRO A 89 4.45 -2.38 14.31
CA PRO A 89 5.53 -2.95 15.11
C PRO A 89 6.25 -4.10 14.41
N GLU A 90 5.53 -4.93 13.66
CA GLU A 90 6.12 -6.05 12.91
C GLU A 90 7.05 -5.56 11.80
N ARG A 91 6.59 -4.60 10.99
CA ARG A 91 7.40 -4.00 9.92
C ARG A 91 8.62 -3.24 10.48
N MET A 92 8.49 -2.61 11.64
CA MET A 92 9.59 -1.89 12.32
C MET A 92 10.72 -2.82 12.79
N LYS A 93 10.51 -4.13 12.84
CA LYS A 93 11.61 -5.09 13.08
C LYS A 93 12.56 -5.17 11.89
N ALA A 94 12.06 -5.00 10.68
CA ALA A 94 12.82 -5.15 9.44
C ALA A 94 13.34 -3.83 8.86
N VAL A 95 12.61 -2.73 9.04
CA VAL A 95 12.91 -1.40 8.47
C VAL A 95 12.67 -0.30 9.50
N ASP A 96 13.21 0.89 9.22
CA ASP A 96 12.82 2.13 9.88
C ASP A 96 11.86 2.91 8.99
N PHE A 97 11.06 3.80 9.56
CA PHE A 97 10.05 4.56 8.86
C PHE A 97 10.16 6.06 9.09
N VAL A 98 9.87 6.84 8.06
CA VAL A 98 9.62 8.28 8.15
C VAL A 98 8.21 8.54 7.66
N SER A 99 7.33 9.06 8.53
CA SER A 99 5.91 9.27 8.20
C SER A 99 5.71 10.36 7.15
N MET A 100 4.80 10.13 6.21
CA MET A 100 4.42 11.06 5.14
C MET A 100 3.06 11.72 5.40
N PHE A 101 2.03 10.89 5.54
CA PHE A 101 0.64 11.32 5.70
C PHE A 101 -0.13 10.31 6.57
N LYS A 102 -1.45 10.50 6.70
CA LYS A 102 -2.33 9.55 7.38
C LYS A 102 -3.43 9.09 6.43
N ALA A 103 -3.76 7.82 6.47
CA ALA A 103 -4.90 7.24 5.79
C ALA A 103 -5.58 6.20 6.68
N GLY A 104 -6.86 5.96 6.42
CA GLY A 104 -7.60 4.84 6.96
C GLY A 104 -7.75 3.73 5.95
N SER A 105 -8.55 2.73 6.28
CA SER A 105 -8.95 1.66 5.39
C SER A 105 -10.45 1.71 5.15
N THR A 106 -10.88 1.33 3.95
CA THR A 106 -12.28 1.39 3.52
C THR A 106 -12.72 0.02 3.00
N TRP A 107 -13.89 -0.40 3.43
CA TRP A 107 -14.61 -1.54 2.87
C TRP A 107 -15.34 -1.11 1.60
N VAL A 108 -15.23 -1.90 0.53
CA VAL A 108 -15.85 -1.60 -0.76
C VAL A 108 -16.68 -2.77 -1.26
N VAL A 109 -17.90 -2.48 -1.63
CA VAL A 109 -18.89 -3.45 -2.15
C VAL A 109 -19.43 -3.03 -3.51
N LYS A 110 -20.17 -3.91 -4.15
CA LYS A 110 -20.97 -3.54 -5.33
C LYS A 110 -21.96 -2.46 -4.98
N LYS A 111 -22.22 -1.56 -5.91
CA LYS A 111 -23.18 -0.46 -5.79
C LYS A 111 -24.53 -0.96 -5.29
N GLY A 112 -25.09 -0.27 -4.29
CA GLY A 112 -26.34 -0.63 -3.65
C GLY A 112 -26.24 -1.79 -2.66
N ASN A 113 -25.04 -2.28 -2.38
CA ASN A 113 -24.78 -3.38 -1.43
C ASN A 113 -25.78 -4.55 -1.60
N PRO A 114 -25.86 -5.19 -2.79
CA PRO A 114 -26.87 -6.22 -3.06
C PRO A 114 -26.74 -7.45 -2.15
N GLY A 115 -25.53 -7.71 -1.64
CA GLY A 115 -25.27 -8.78 -0.66
C GLY A 115 -25.70 -8.45 0.76
N LYS A 116 -26.21 -7.23 1.03
CA LYS A 116 -26.55 -6.73 2.38
C LYS A 116 -25.44 -6.97 3.39
N ILE A 117 -24.19 -6.71 2.96
CA ILE A 117 -23.00 -6.94 3.76
C ILE A 117 -22.98 -5.97 4.93
N ASP A 118 -22.72 -6.50 6.12
CA ASP A 118 -22.52 -5.78 7.36
C ASP A 118 -21.10 -6.03 7.85
N THR A 119 -20.29 -4.97 7.93
CA THR A 119 -18.89 -5.09 8.36
C THR A 119 -18.71 -5.40 9.84
N SER A 120 -19.80 -5.38 10.63
CA SER A 120 -19.78 -5.86 12.02
C SER A 120 -19.78 -7.40 12.14
N ASP A 121 -20.17 -8.12 11.10
CA ASP A 121 -20.09 -9.59 11.02
C ASP A 121 -19.57 -10.04 9.64
N LEU A 122 -18.29 -10.30 9.57
CA LEU A 122 -17.61 -10.71 8.34
C LEU A 122 -17.66 -12.21 8.07
N CYS A 123 -18.19 -13.00 9.02
CA CYS A 123 -18.17 -14.46 8.92
C CYS A 123 -19.01 -14.94 7.72
N GLY A 124 -18.46 -15.87 6.96
CA GLY A 124 -19.09 -16.43 5.76
C GLY A 124 -18.92 -15.61 4.47
N LEU A 125 -18.33 -14.42 4.55
CA LEU A 125 -18.07 -13.58 3.38
C LEU A 125 -16.84 -14.04 2.58
N LYS A 126 -16.84 -13.70 1.30
CA LYS A 126 -15.67 -13.75 0.41
C LYS A 126 -15.02 -12.38 0.38
N ILE A 127 -13.86 -12.24 1.00
CA ILE A 127 -13.16 -10.96 1.18
C ILE A 127 -11.90 -10.95 0.34
N ALA A 128 -11.78 -9.97 -0.57
CA ALA A 128 -10.59 -9.76 -1.38
C ALA A 128 -9.68 -8.73 -0.70
N VAL A 129 -8.40 -9.04 -0.63
CA VAL A 129 -7.34 -8.19 -0.06
C VAL A 129 -6.06 -8.32 -0.85
N GLN A 130 -5.21 -7.29 -0.78
CA GLN A 130 -3.87 -7.40 -1.35
C GLN A 130 -2.93 -8.13 -0.39
N THR A 131 -2.10 -9.01 -0.93
CA THR A 131 -1.14 -9.82 -0.17
C THR A 131 -0.13 -8.94 0.57
N GLY A 132 0.11 -9.22 1.85
CA GLY A 132 1.11 -8.56 2.70
C GLY A 132 0.65 -7.23 3.30
N THR A 133 -0.63 -6.86 3.15
CA THR A 133 -1.20 -5.64 3.70
C THR A 133 -1.69 -5.81 5.14
N THR A 134 -1.86 -4.69 5.84
CA THR A 134 -2.51 -4.68 7.16
C THR A 134 -3.95 -5.12 7.08
N GLN A 135 -4.63 -4.83 5.96
CA GLN A 135 -6.00 -5.29 5.72
C GLN A 135 -6.08 -6.82 5.62
N GLU A 136 -5.13 -7.47 4.94
CA GLU A 136 -5.06 -8.94 4.92
C GLU A 136 -4.86 -9.51 6.32
N GLU A 137 -3.98 -8.90 7.11
CA GLU A 137 -3.73 -9.33 8.49
C GLU A 137 -4.99 -9.20 9.36
N GLU A 138 -5.73 -8.10 9.25
CA GLU A 138 -6.99 -7.89 9.96
C GLU A 138 -8.07 -8.90 9.55
N VAL A 139 -8.20 -9.19 8.25
CA VAL A 139 -9.16 -10.18 7.75
C VAL A 139 -8.78 -11.59 8.21
N ASN A 140 -7.49 -11.93 8.24
CA ASN A 140 -7.02 -13.20 8.80
C ASN A 140 -7.39 -13.36 10.29
N LYS A 141 -7.19 -12.31 11.10
CA LYS A 141 -7.61 -12.31 12.52
C LYS A 141 -9.13 -12.49 12.65
N GLY A 142 -9.91 -11.82 11.78
CA GLY A 142 -11.36 -12.01 11.70
C GLY A 142 -11.75 -13.46 11.38
N ALA A 143 -11.04 -14.11 10.45
CA ALA A 143 -11.28 -15.50 10.09
C ALA A 143 -10.98 -16.45 11.26
N GLU A 144 -9.90 -16.22 12.01
CA GLU A 144 -9.58 -16.97 13.23
C GLU A 144 -10.69 -16.81 14.29
N GLN A 145 -11.22 -15.59 14.45
CA GLN A 145 -12.32 -15.33 15.40
C GLN A 145 -13.62 -16.04 14.96
N CYS A 146 -13.96 -16.02 13.67
CA CYS A 146 -15.14 -16.74 13.17
C CYS A 146 -15.05 -18.25 13.49
N LYS A 147 -13.87 -18.86 13.32
CA LYS A 147 -13.64 -20.26 13.69
C LYS A 147 -13.78 -20.50 15.18
N ALA A 148 -13.21 -19.63 16.01
CA ALA A 148 -13.31 -19.72 17.47
C ALA A 148 -14.77 -19.63 17.94
N ASP A 149 -15.58 -18.84 17.26
CA ASP A 149 -17.01 -18.63 17.56
C ASP A 149 -17.93 -19.71 16.91
N ASN A 150 -17.35 -20.71 16.22
CA ASN A 150 -18.11 -21.72 15.46
C ASN A 150 -19.05 -21.13 14.41
N LYS A 151 -18.68 -19.99 13.81
CA LYS A 151 -19.37 -19.36 12.69
C LYS A 151 -18.81 -19.85 11.35
N LEU A 152 -19.45 -19.43 10.25
CA LEU A 152 -18.98 -19.72 8.89
C LEU A 152 -17.61 -19.10 8.64
N ASP A 153 -16.73 -19.82 7.95
CA ASP A 153 -15.41 -19.34 7.62
C ASP A 153 -15.44 -18.15 6.66
N ILE A 154 -14.57 -17.18 6.87
CA ILE A 154 -14.27 -16.15 5.85
C ILE A 154 -13.44 -16.81 4.74
N GLN A 155 -13.86 -16.63 3.50
CA GLN A 155 -13.06 -17.00 2.32
C GLN A 155 -12.21 -15.82 1.90
N ILE A 156 -10.90 -15.90 2.14
CA ILE A 156 -9.97 -14.81 1.85
C ILE A 156 -9.41 -15.00 0.44
N LEU A 157 -9.63 -14.02 -0.44
CA LEU A 157 -9.03 -13.93 -1.77
C LEU A 157 -7.85 -12.96 -1.70
N SER A 158 -6.67 -13.51 -1.38
CA SER A 158 -5.42 -12.74 -1.35
C SER A 158 -4.80 -12.68 -2.74
N ASN A 159 -4.60 -11.47 -3.25
CA ASN A 159 -4.02 -11.23 -4.58
C ASN A 159 -2.80 -10.33 -4.48
N LYS A 160 -1.77 -10.62 -5.30
CA LYS A 160 -0.56 -9.80 -5.35
C LYS A 160 -0.83 -8.38 -5.86
N LEU A 161 -1.76 -8.22 -6.80
CA LEU A 161 -2.10 -6.94 -7.41
C LEU A 161 -3.42 -6.39 -6.85
N GLN A 162 -3.41 -5.13 -6.47
CA GLN A 162 -4.63 -4.46 -6.02
C GLN A 162 -5.69 -4.36 -7.13
N THR A 163 -5.28 -4.27 -8.39
CA THR A 163 -6.20 -4.30 -9.54
C THR A 163 -7.03 -5.58 -9.60
N ASP A 164 -6.43 -6.73 -9.26
CA ASP A 164 -7.13 -8.01 -9.18
C ASP A 164 -8.11 -8.06 -8.00
N VAL A 165 -7.71 -7.46 -6.86
CA VAL A 165 -8.57 -7.32 -5.67
C VAL A 165 -9.85 -6.56 -6.03
N THR A 166 -9.73 -5.40 -6.67
CA THR A 166 -10.87 -4.60 -7.14
C THR A 166 -11.73 -5.38 -8.14
N THR A 167 -11.10 -6.03 -9.11
CA THR A 167 -11.79 -6.83 -10.14
C THR A 167 -12.61 -7.97 -9.54
N ASN A 168 -12.13 -8.59 -8.47
CA ASN A 168 -12.86 -9.67 -7.80
C ASN A 168 -14.23 -9.21 -7.27
N VAL A 169 -14.35 -7.98 -6.79
CA VAL A 169 -15.65 -7.44 -6.35
C VAL A 169 -16.51 -7.00 -7.53
N VAL A 170 -15.92 -6.32 -8.53
CA VAL A 170 -16.65 -5.91 -9.76
C VAL A 170 -17.29 -7.12 -10.44
N THR A 171 -16.57 -8.23 -10.56
CA THR A 171 -17.06 -9.45 -11.21
C THR A 171 -17.94 -10.33 -10.31
N GLY A 172 -18.03 -10.05 -9.02
CA GLY A 172 -18.80 -10.84 -8.05
C GLY A 172 -18.09 -12.10 -7.56
N LYS A 173 -16.81 -12.25 -7.84
CA LYS A 173 -15.98 -13.34 -7.31
C LYS A 173 -15.72 -13.17 -5.80
N ALA A 174 -15.65 -11.92 -5.34
CA ALA A 174 -15.65 -11.55 -3.92
C ALA A 174 -16.87 -10.71 -3.58
N ASP A 175 -17.29 -10.73 -2.32
CA ASP A 175 -18.41 -9.94 -1.81
C ASP A 175 -17.99 -8.51 -1.49
N VAL A 176 -16.76 -8.34 -0.99
CA VAL A 176 -16.22 -7.08 -0.49
C VAL A 176 -14.70 -7.08 -0.67
N PHE A 177 -14.09 -5.91 -0.86
CA PHE A 177 -12.66 -5.76 -0.67
C PHE A 177 -12.33 -4.72 0.41
N TYR A 178 -11.12 -4.80 0.94
CA TYR A 178 -10.63 -3.94 2.00
C TYR A 178 -9.25 -3.40 1.61
N ALA A 179 -9.13 -2.07 1.54
CA ALA A 179 -7.92 -1.38 1.10
C ALA A 179 -7.80 0.01 1.74
N ASP A 180 -6.65 0.66 1.58
CA ASP A 180 -6.45 2.05 2.02
C ASP A 180 -7.48 2.98 1.38
N SER A 181 -7.97 3.94 2.16
CA SER A 181 -9.06 4.85 1.75
C SER A 181 -8.81 5.57 0.42
N PRO A 182 -7.60 6.11 0.12
CA PRO A 182 -7.37 6.76 -1.18
C PRO A 182 -7.51 5.78 -2.35
N VAL A 183 -7.08 4.55 -2.17
CA VAL A 183 -7.15 3.49 -3.20
C VAL A 183 -8.58 3.03 -3.40
N ALA A 184 -9.32 2.81 -2.32
CA ALA A 184 -10.73 2.48 -2.37
C ALA A 184 -11.55 3.57 -3.07
N GLY A 185 -11.35 4.84 -2.69
CA GLY A 185 -12.04 5.99 -3.29
C GLY A 185 -11.74 6.13 -4.79
N TYR A 186 -10.48 5.93 -5.19
CA TYR A 186 -10.09 5.96 -6.59
C TYR A 186 -10.72 4.80 -7.39
N ALA A 187 -10.68 3.58 -6.86
CA ALA A 187 -11.32 2.43 -7.49
C ALA A 187 -12.81 2.65 -7.72
N ILE A 188 -13.52 3.23 -6.75
CA ILE A 188 -14.95 3.58 -6.88
C ILE A 188 -15.13 4.59 -8.03
N SER A 189 -14.30 5.64 -8.09
CA SER A 189 -14.40 6.68 -9.12
C SER A 189 -14.10 6.17 -10.54
N GLN A 190 -13.32 5.09 -10.67
CA GLN A 190 -12.90 4.53 -11.95
C GLN A 190 -13.76 3.37 -12.46
N THR A 191 -14.79 2.98 -11.73
CA THR A 191 -15.62 1.81 -12.06
C THR A 191 -17.04 2.16 -12.49
N ASP A 192 -17.30 3.38 -12.99
CA ASP A 192 -18.59 3.79 -13.56
C ASP A 192 -19.80 3.40 -12.67
N ASP A 193 -19.78 3.81 -11.42
CA ASP A 193 -20.82 3.51 -10.42
C ASP A 193 -21.05 2.01 -10.12
N GLN A 194 -20.10 1.13 -10.42
CA GLN A 194 -20.23 -0.30 -10.10
C GLN A 194 -19.92 -0.62 -8.64
N LEU A 195 -19.21 0.26 -7.96
CA LEU A 195 -18.75 0.09 -6.57
C LEU A 195 -19.17 1.24 -5.67
N GLU A 196 -19.25 0.96 -4.37
CA GLU A 196 -19.44 1.98 -3.34
C GLU A 196 -18.68 1.63 -2.06
N ALA A 197 -18.34 2.65 -1.27
CA ALA A 197 -17.80 2.45 0.06
C ALA A 197 -18.91 1.97 1.00
N LEU A 198 -18.55 1.05 1.91
CA LEU A 198 -19.44 0.54 2.94
C LEU A 198 -18.99 1.03 4.31
N GLY A 199 -19.77 1.94 4.91
CA GLY A 199 -19.43 2.59 6.16
C GLY A 199 -18.37 3.70 5.98
N GLU A 200 -17.79 4.11 7.09
CA GLU A 200 -16.74 5.12 7.14
C GLU A 200 -15.35 4.48 7.14
N ASP A 201 -14.32 5.29 6.89
CA ASP A 201 -12.93 4.86 6.99
C ASP A 201 -12.59 4.44 8.41
N VAL A 202 -11.88 3.34 8.54
CA VAL A 202 -11.45 2.79 9.82
C VAL A 202 -9.94 2.80 9.97
N GLY A 203 -9.45 2.79 11.20
CA GLY A 203 -8.04 2.59 11.52
C GLY A 203 -7.10 3.66 10.98
N VAL A 204 -7.50 4.94 10.94
CA VAL A 204 -6.66 6.03 10.44
C VAL A 204 -5.31 6.04 11.16
N THR A 205 -4.24 5.83 10.43
CA THR A 205 -2.88 5.72 10.94
C THR A 205 -1.86 6.36 9.99
N LYS A 206 -0.57 6.35 10.38
CA LYS A 206 0.51 6.94 9.58
C LYS A 206 0.96 6.02 8.47
N GLU A 207 1.04 6.59 7.27
CA GLU A 207 1.71 6.03 6.12
C GLU A 207 3.14 6.60 6.02
N ALA A 208 4.08 5.82 5.53
CA ALA A 208 5.49 6.15 5.68
C ALA A 208 6.39 5.66 4.53
N VAL A 209 7.52 6.35 4.37
CA VAL A 209 8.68 5.87 3.63
C VAL A 209 9.40 4.82 4.47
N ALA A 210 9.70 3.67 3.88
CA ALA A 210 10.48 2.63 4.51
C ALA A 210 11.97 2.80 4.16
N ILE A 211 12.82 2.71 5.18
CA ILE A 211 14.26 2.96 5.11
C ILE A 211 14.98 1.75 5.71
N LYS A 212 16.18 1.44 5.20
CA LYS A 212 17.02 0.38 5.74
C LYS A 212 17.13 0.49 7.26
N LYS A 213 16.89 -0.61 7.95
CA LYS A 213 17.00 -0.70 9.41
C LYS A 213 18.35 -0.21 9.91
N GLY A 214 18.31 0.75 10.84
CA GLY A 214 19.50 1.34 11.45
C GLY A 214 20.19 2.44 10.63
N ASP A 215 19.71 2.77 9.42
CA ASP A 215 20.22 3.91 8.63
C ASP A 215 19.62 5.22 9.12
N SER A 216 20.15 5.71 10.22
CA SER A 216 19.70 6.97 10.83
C SER A 216 20.03 8.20 9.97
N ASP A 217 21.02 8.13 9.10
CA ASP A 217 21.43 9.27 8.27
C ASP A 217 20.42 9.49 7.14
N THR A 218 20.01 8.45 6.44
CA THR A 218 18.91 8.55 5.46
C THR A 218 17.60 8.96 6.12
N ALA A 219 17.31 8.46 7.34
CA ALA A 219 16.08 8.84 8.06
C ALA A 219 16.02 10.31 8.47
N LYS A 220 17.17 10.95 8.69
CA LYS A 220 17.28 12.39 9.03
C LYS A 220 17.26 13.29 7.80
N ALA A 221 17.73 12.80 6.65
CA ALA A 221 17.72 13.51 5.38
C ALA A 221 16.31 13.65 4.82
#